data_ec5a88e9704dc6fb924559221010f952
#
_entry.id   ec5a88e9704dc6fb924559221010f952
#
_cell.length_a   1.000
_cell.length_b   1.000
_cell.length_c   1.000
_cell.angle_alpha   90.00
_cell.angle_beta   90.00
_cell.angle_gamma   90.00
#
_symmetry.space_group_name_H-M   'P 1'
#
loop_
_entity.id
_entity.type
_entity.pdbx_description
1 polymer ?
#
loop_
_entity_poly.entity_id
_entity_poly.type
_entity_poly.pdbx_seq_one_letter_code
_entity_poly.pdbx_strand_id
1 'polypeptide(L)'
;MSRTKYLLLWTTVFAWITVITSIDCSKAPSEALRIVCQQLQRWDDGARKTPAPTSVKPPSIGGKAQLAADFAPIASNMYQCMDIACLCVFFRGSGGSSCTVQGRPLRKALRKEYRQLTDDERNRVHTAFRTIKSSGEFDRLARIHAQFASSGGAHSGPAFLPWHREYMKRIEIALRQVDPELALPYWDSTLDENMPNSKDSIMWTNEFMGETTGGSVSGGPFREWRTLEGRPNIRRDVGAKGKCFSEDEIQFMMGQTDISQVLAFTSPKQGCPFQPNFNVLEYTHGNPHIYVGGEMYDQATAGNDPVFYMHHSFVDYIWEMWRQSKQSRSARERAWPVDNEQCSSQHHFSNAFMRPFPPMRNADGLSNMYTDNLYSYSPRPSCSMGNNCGSKYLYCDRSHGQPRCASKIKPGGSCAGLSNGEDACYNGRCQGERCVAQSTQATPPPPIAPTKPVVVVQQTCFNEHECCSYWSGIGECPKNYIYMSEWCKASCRICQPNYDLNNECQDRHANCATWARGGECNKNPLWMSENCRSACGKCGIARSVVCSGGGGGGGNQGNQVQPTQAPIQRPPQNTGGTQTKCNSPMCYNENQCCPFWAFEVRQYYATVQQPGAVVIAL
;
A
#
# COMPACT_ATOMS: atom_id res chain seq x y z
N MET A 1 45.14 76.72 16.00
CA MET A 1 45.45 75.35 16.38
C MET A 1 44.12 74.74 16.88
N SER A 2 43.44 74.00 16.04
CA SER A 2 42.23 73.29 16.41
C SER A 2 42.25 71.92 15.77
N ARG A 3 42.27 70.85 16.59
CA ARG A 3 42.27 69.45 16.16
C ARG A 3 40.81 68.97 16.06
N THR A 4 40.37 68.71 14.84
CA THR A 4 39.09 68.10 14.51
C THR A 4 39.24 66.58 14.66
N LYS A 5 38.54 65.97 15.62
CA LYS A 5 38.44 64.52 15.78
C LYS A 5 37.33 64.00 14.85
N TYR A 6 37.67 63.11 13.92
CA TYR A 6 36.71 62.33 13.14
C TYR A 6 36.26 61.14 13.97
N LEU A 7 34.96 61.10 14.30
CA LEU A 7 34.29 59.98 14.90
C LEU A 7 33.84 59.06 13.76
N LEU A 8 34.48 57.89 13.56
CA LEU A 8 34.02 56.85 12.65
C LEU A 8 32.87 56.08 13.35
N LEU A 9 31.63 56.30 12.93
CA LEU A 9 30.50 55.45 13.27
C LEU A 9 30.61 54.13 12.48
N TRP A 10 30.93 53.06 13.19
CA TRP A 10 30.75 51.71 12.67
C TRP A 10 29.27 51.32 12.88
N THR A 11 28.47 51.40 11.82
CA THR A 11 27.15 50.75 11.78
C THR A 11 27.33 49.26 11.50
N THR A 12 27.31 48.44 12.52
CA THR A 12 27.19 46.99 12.40
C THR A 12 25.79 46.64 11.92
N VAL A 13 25.68 46.38 10.61
CA VAL A 13 24.47 45.74 10.07
C VAL A 13 24.48 44.28 10.55
N PHE A 14 23.75 44.02 11.63
CA PHE A 14 23.39 42.65 11.96
C PHE A 14 22.41 42.12 10.91
N ALA A 15 22.93 41.45 9.89
CA ALA A 15 22.12 40.58 9.06
C ALA A 15 21.58 39.46 9.98
N TRP A 16 20.31 39.50 10.27
CA TRP A 16 19.61 38.38 10.89
C TRP A 16 19.62 37.24 9.86
N ILE A 17 20.66 36.39 9.92
CA ILE A 17 20.62 35.08 9.27
C ILE A 17 19.60 34.31 10.10
N THR A 18 18.38 34.21 9.62
CA THR A 18 17.41 33.24 10.13
C THR A 18 18.02 31.86 9.87
N VAL A 19 18.64 31.31 10.90
CA VAL A 19 19.09 29.90 10.90
C VAL A 19 17.81 29.09 10.81
N ILE A 20 17.49 28.58 9.61
CA ILE A 20 16.37 27.67 9.41
C ILE A 20 16.78 26.37 10.12
N THR A 21 16.24 26.17 11.30
CA THR A 21 16.40 24.95 12.08
C THR A 21 15.51 23.87 11.47
N SER A 22 15.84 22.58 11.71
CA SER A 22 14.92 21.47 11.44
C SER A 22 13.54 21.78 12.03
N ILE A 23 12.47 21.17 11.48
CA ILE A 23 11.11 21.39 12.01
C ILE A 23 11.07 21.17 13.53
N ASP A 24 10.51 22.14 14.22
CA ASP A 24 10.29 22.08 15.65
C ASP A 24 8.89 21.53 15.95
N CYS A 25 8.82 20.24 16.28
CA CYS A 25 7.55 19.58 16.60
C CYS A 25 6.84 20.15 17.84
N SER A 26 7.55 20.93 18.71
CA SER A 26 6.90 21.59 19.83
C SER A 26 5.92 22.69 19.39
N LYS A 27 6.10 23.21 18.17
CA LYS A 27 5.24 24.23 17.55
C LYS A 27 4.02 23.65 16.84
N ALA A 28 3.85 22.32 16.83
CA ALA A 28 2.66 21.71 16.23
C ALA A 28 1.38 22.21 16.93
N PRO A 29 0.32 22.56 16.18
CA PRO A 29 -0.88 23.18 16.72
C PRO A 29 -1.73 22.26 17.61
N SER A 30 -1.46 20.95 17.62
CA SER A 30 -2.15 19.98 18.48
C SER A 30 -1.20 18.88 18.96
N GLU A 31 -1.62 18.16 20.03
CA GLU A 31 -0.88 16.97 20.49
C GLU A 31 -0.77 15.92 19.40
N ALA A 32 -1.85 15.66 18.65
CA ALA A 32 -1.85 14.69 17.57
C ALA A 32 -0.83 15.04 16.47
N LEU A 33 -0.82 16.30 16.00
CA LEU A 33 0.15 16.75 15.00
C LEU A 33 1.58 16.76 15.53
N ARG A 34 1.78 16.98 16.84
CA ARG A 34 3.10 16.84 17.46
C ARG A 34 3.58 15.39 17.42
N ILE A 35 2.71 14.43 17.73
CA ILE A 35 3.00 12.99 17.61
C ILE A 35 3.37 12.64 16.17
N VAL A 36 2.55 13.04 15.21
CA VAL A 36 2.80 12.82 13.77
C VAL A 36 4.14 13.42 13.35
N CYS A 37 4.43 14.66 13.75
CA CYS A 37 5.70 15.33 13.46
C CYS A 37 6.91 14.52 13.98
N GLN A 38 6.86 14.06 15.22
CA GLN A 38 7.92 13.26 15.82
C GLN A 38 8.09 11.90 15.11
N GLN A 39 6.99 11.30 14.67
CA GLN A 39 7.03 10.07 13.87
C GLN A 39 7.71 10.33 12.52
N LEU A 40 7.29 11.35 11.78
CA LEU A 40 7.86 11.70 10.48
C LEU A 40 9.37 12.00 10.58
N GLN A 41 9.80 12.74 11.61
CA GLN A 41 11.23 12.98 11.84
C GLN A 41 12.00 11.69 12.07
N ARG A 42 11.50 10.80 12.93
CA ARG A 42 12.13 9.51 13.22
C ARG A 42 12.28 8.65 11.97
N TRP A 43 11.27 8.65 11.08
CA TRP A 43 11.32 7.87 9.85
C TRP A 43 12.24 8.47 8.80
N ASP A 44 12.26 9.79 8.66
CA ASP A 44 13.23 10.49 7.79
C ASP A 44 14.67 10.21 8.25
N ASP A 45 14.93 10.26 9.56
CA ASP A 45 16.23 9.92 10.12
C ASP A 45 16.62 8.46 9.83
N GLY A 46 15.67 7.55 9.87
CA GLY A 46 15.84 6.16 9.48
C GLY A 46 16.15 6.01 7.98
N ALA A 47 15.35 6.66 7.14
CA ALA A 47 15.50 6.62 5.68
C ALA A 47 16.85 7.19 5.21
N ARG A 48 17.32 8.28 5.82
CA ARG A 48 18.61 8.91 5.49
C ARG A 48 19.83 8.02 5.81
N LYS A 49 19.69 7.03 6.69
CA LYS A 49 20.78 6.08 7.02
C LYS A 49 20.98 5.01 5.96
N THR A 50 20.01 4.82 5.08
CA THR A 50 20.08 3.82 4.02
C THR A 50 20.25 4.53 2.67
N PRO A 51 21.20 4.10 1.81
CA PRO A 51 21.34 4.69 0.49
C PRO A 51 20.07 4.43 -0.33
N ALA A 52 19.59 5.46 -1.02
CA ALA A 52 18.56 5.26 -2.02
C ALA A 52 19.14 4.39 -3.16
N PRO A 53 18.38 3.42 -3.69
CA PRO A 53 18.83 2.69 -4.86
C PRO A 53 19.03 3.72 -6.00
N THR A 54 20.27 3.82 -6.47
CA THR A 54 20.62 4.71 -7.55
C THR A 54 19.93 4.25 -8.82
N SER A 55 18.92 4.99 -9.25
CA SER A 55 18.47 4.90 -10.62
C SER A 55 19.63 5.40 -11.50
N VAL A 56 19.96 4.65 -12.55
CA VAL A 56 20.86 5.17 -13.60
C VAL A 56 20.30 6.52 -14.02
N LYS A 57 21.09 7.60 -13.88
CA LYS A 57 20.67 8.92 -14.37
C LYS A 57 20.17 8.76 -15.80
N PRO A 58 18.94 9.14 -16.12
CA PRO A 58 18.57 9.23 -17.51
C PRO A 58 19.55 10.22 -18.16
N PRO A 59 19.96 9.99 -19.41
CA PRO A 59 20.79 10.95 -20.11
C PRO A 59 20.08 12.30 -20.06
N SER A 60 20.77 13.34 -19.64
CA SER A 60 20.26 14.69 -19.51
C SER A 60 19.97 15.25 -20.90
N ILE A 61 18.80 14.93 -21.43
CA ILE A 61 18.24 15.60 -22.59
C ILE A 61 17.19 16.57 -22.05
N GLY A 62 17.64 17.81 -21.83
CA GLY A 62 16.77 18.97 -21.67
C GLY A 62 15.63 18.83 -20.68
N GLY A 63 15.89 18.89 -19.36
CA GLY A 63 15.01 19.44 -18.33
C GLY A 63 13.54 18.96 -18.23
N LYS A 64 13.16 17.86 -18.86
CA LYS A 64 11.82 17.27 -18.77
C LYS A 64 11.96 15.85 -18.26
N ALA A 65 11.42 15.59 -17.08
CA ALA A 65 11.21 14.22 -16.63
C ALA A 65 10.43 13.50 -17.73
N GLN A 66 11.08 12.56 -18.41
CA GLN A 66 10.43 11.74 -19.42
C GLN A 66 9.64 10.70 -18.68
N LEU A 67 8.35 11.01 -18.45
CA LEU A 67 7.40 10.02 -17.99
C LEU A 67 7.19 8.98 -19.07
N ALA A 68 7.31 7.85 -18.64
CA ALA A 68 6.69 6.56 -18.87
C ALA A 68 5.73 6.41 -20.07
N ALA A 69 6.07 6.97 -21.24
CA ALA A 69 5.72 6.27 -22.48
C ALA A 69 6.35 4.85 -22.46
N ASP A 70 7.42 4.68 -21.66
CA ASP A 70 8.15 3.42 -21.46
C ASP A 70 7.61 2.62 -20.26
N PHE A 71 6.60 3.09 -19.54
CA PHE A 71 6.04 2.43 -18.36
C PHE A 71 4.88 1.49 -18.73
N ALA A 72 4.81 0.96 -19.92
CA ALA A 72 4.03 -0.24 -20.22
C ALA A 72 4.98 -1.43 -20.47
N PRO A 73 5.80 -1.84 -19.48
CA PRO A 73 6.51 -3.09 -19.59
C PRO A 73 5.45 -4.19 -19.64
N ILE A 74 5.76 -5.27 -20.29
CA ILE A 74 5.01 -6.52 -20.15
C ILE A 74 4.97 -6.81 -18.65
N ALA A 75 3.79 -6.63 -18.03
CA ALA A 75 3.62 -6.84 -16.60
C ALA A 75 4.01 -8.28 -16.26
N SER A 76 4.94 -8.47 -15.35
CA SER A 76 5.35 -9.79 -14.88
C SER A 76 4.41 -10.34 -13.81
N ASN A 77 3.60 -9.49 -13.18
CA ASN A 77 2.58 -9.87 -12.22
C ASN A 77 1.42 -8.86 -12.25
N MET A 78 0.28 -9.25 -11.68
CA MET A 78 -0.96 -8.45 -11.72
C MET A 78 -0.82 -7.04 -11.13
N TYR A 79 0.10 -6.85 -10.17
CA TYR A 79 0.29 -5.55 -9.51
C TYR A 79 1.02 -4.52 -10.37
N GLN A 80 1.67 -4.97 -11.46
CA GLN A 80 2.30 -4.08 -12.42
C GLN A 80 1.32 -3.60 -13.52
N CYS A 81 0.13 -4.19 -13.58
CA CYS A 81 -0.90 -3.75 -14.54
C CYS A 81 -1.33 -2.31 -14.29
N MET A 82 -1.48 -1.56 -15.39
CA MET A 82 -1.98 -0.18 -15.40
C MET A 82 -3.22 -0.01 -16.28
N ASP A 83 -3.86 -1.13 -16.67
CA ASP A 83 -5.14 -1.14 -17.39
C ASP A 83 -5.90 -2.46 -17.16
N ILE A 84 -7.17 -2.46 -17.60
CA ILE A 84 -8.08 -3.59 -17.43
C ILE A 84 -7.70 -4.78 -18.33
N ALA A 85 -7.17 -4.51 -19.52
CA ALA A 85 -6.79 -5.60 -20.44
C ALA A 85 -5.64 -6.43 -19.85
N CYS A 86 -4.65 -5.78 -19.26
CA CYS A 86 -3.57 -6.41 -18.52
C CYS A 86 -4.11 -7.22 -17.33
N LEU A 87 -4.93 -6.63 -16.48
CA LEU A 87 -5.54 -7.34 -15.34
C LEU A 87 -6.38 -8.54 -15.78
N CYS A 88 -7.07 -8.41 -16.93
CA CYS A 88 -7.87 -9.49 -17.51
C CYS A 88 -7.06 -10.76 -17.73
N VAL A 89 -5.85 -10.61 -18.27
CA VAL A 89 -4.92 -11.75 -18.50
C VAL A 89 -4.57 -12.43 -17.17
N PHE A 90 -4.13 -11.66 -16.19
CA PHE A 90 -3.75 -12.20 -14.86
C PHE A 90 -4.92 -12.81 -14.10
N PHE A 91 -6.13 -12.29 -14.28
CA PHE A 91 -7.35 -12.84 -13.68
C PHE A 91 -7.94 -14.00 -14.47
N ARG A 92 -7.26 -14.43 -15.54
CA ARG A 92 -7.73 -15.49 -16.45
C ARG A 92 -9.10 -15.19 -17.04
N GLY A 93 -9.34 -13.91 -17.31
CA GLY A 93 -10.54 -13.44 -17.96
C GLY A 93 -10.46 -13.56 -19.49
N SER A 94 -11.55 -13.23 -20.13
CA SER A 94 -11.68 -13.17 -21.59
C SER A 94 -12.29 -11.85 -22.01
N GLY A 95 -12.04 -11.40 -23.26
CA GLY A 95 -12.67 -10.20 -23.84
C GLY A 95 -11.82 -8.93 -23.82
N GLY A 96 -10.57 -8.96 -23.38
CA GLY A 96 -9.66 -7.80 -23.43
C GLY A 96 -10.19 -6.59 -22.67
N SER A 97 -10.50 -5.48 -23.36
CA SER A 97 -11.06 -4.27 -22.74
C SER A 97 -12.50 -4.43 -22.22
N SER A 98 -13.23 -5.41 -22.74
CA SER A 98 -14.56 -5.84 -22.26
C SER A 98 -14.46 -7.09 -21.39
N CYS A 99 -13.46 -7.15 -20.56
CA CYS A 99 -13.04 -8.31 -19.78
C CYS A 99 -14.18 -8.90 -18.93
N THR A 100 -14.28 -10.23 -18.99
CA THR A 100 -15.17 -11.01 -18.11
C THR A 100 -14.32 -12.06 -17.38
N VAL A 101 -14.43 -12.09 -16.06
CA VAL A 101 -13.74 -13.05 -15.19
C VAL A 101 -14.81 -13.87 -14.47
N GLN A 102 -14.83 -15.20 -14.70
CA GLN A 102 -15.82 -16.12 -14.12
C GLN A 102 -17.29 -15.66 -14.33
N GLY A 103 -17.59 -15.14 -15.52
CA GLY A 103 -18.92 -14.64 -15.85
C GLY A 103 -19.26 -13.26 -15.30
N ARG A 104 -18.36 -12.60 -14.57
CA ARG A 104 -18.53 -11.25 -14.03
C ARG A 104 -17.66 -10.24 -14.78
N PRO A 105 -18.17 -9.01 -15.03
CA PRO A 105 -17.39 -8.00 -15.74
C PRO A 105 -16.25 -7.45 -14.86
N LEU A 106 -15.05 -7.42 -15.42
CA LEU A 106 -13.93 -6.68 -14.86
C LEU A 106 -13.83 -5.33 -15.58
N ARG A 107 -14.30 -4.29 -14.94
CA ARG A 107 -14.35 -2.92 -15.48
C ARG A 107 -13.49 -1.98 -14.65
N LYS A 108 -13.31 -0.76 -15.11
CA LYS A 108 -12.75 0.33 -14.30
C LYS A 108 -13.54 0.43 -12.98
N ALA A 109 -12.82 0.42 -11.85
CA ALA A 109 -13.43 0.43 -10.53
C ALA A 109 -14.04 1.80 -10.20
N LEU A 110 -15.17 1.82 -9.49
CA LEU A 110 -15.75 3.03 -8.93
C LEU A 110 -15.62 2.98 -7.40
N ARG A 111 -14.66 3.71 -6.85
CA ARG A 111 -14.46 3.85 -5.41
C ARG A 111 -15.54 4.76 -4.84
N LYS A 112 -16.38 4.21 -3.97
CA LYS A 112 -17.48 4.92 -3.30
C LYS A 112 -17.11 5.21 -1.85
N GLU A 113 -17.78 6.20 -1.26
CA GLU A 113 -17.74 6.37 0.19
C GLU A 113 -18.35 5.12 0.86
N TYR A 114 -17.68 4.65 1.91
CA TYR A 114 -17.96 3.33 2.49
C TYR A 114 -19.41 3.20 3.00
N ARG A 115 -20.02 4.27 3.49
CA ARG A 115 -21.42 4.32 3.90
C ARG A 115 -22.40 4.50 2.73
N GLN A 116 -21.91 4.81 1.52
CA GLN A 116 -22.72 4.83 0.29
C GLN A 116 -22.76 3.49 -0.44
N LEU A 117 -22.00 2.50 0.02
CA LEU A 117 -22.15 1.13 -0.47
C LEU A 117 -23.54 0.60 -0.10
N THR A 118 -24.15 -0.13 -1.02
CA THR A 118 -25.30 -0.97 -0.67
C THR A 118 -24.86 -2.04 0.33
N ASP A 119 -25.81 -2.65 1.03
CA ASP A 119 -25.51 -3.73 1.99
C ASP A 119 -24.82 -4.90 1.29
N ASP A 120 -25.23 -5.24 0.07
CA ASP A 120 -24.57 -6.27 -0.74
C ASP A 120 -23.13 -5.89 -1.09
N GLU A 121 -22.91 -4.71 -1.65
CA GLU A 121 -21.56 -4.22 -1.97
C GLU A 121 -20.66 -4.23 -0.75
N ARG A 122 -21.14 -3.74 0.40
CA ARG A 122 -20.38 -3.71 1.65
C ARG A 122 -20.04 -5.12 2.15
N ASN A 123 -21.00 -6.04 2.14
CA ASN A 123 -20.79 -7.43 2.57
C ASN A 123 -19.81 -8.15 1.63
N ARG A 124 -19.85 -7.88 0.33
CA ARG A 124 -18.90 -8.42 -0.64
C ARG A 124 -17.48 -7.88 -0.39
N VAL A 125 -17.34 -6.58 -0.07
CA VAL A 125 -16.05 -5.97 0.33
C VAL A 125 -15.52 -6.63 1.60
N HIS A 126 -16.34 -6.81 2.64
CA HIS A 126 -15.96 -7.50 3.87
C HIS A 126 -15.50 -8.94 3.60
N THR A 127 -16.26 -9.66 2.77
CA THR A 127 -15.92 -11.03 2.36
C THR A 127 -14.59 -11.07 1.62
N ALA A 128 -14.34 -10.14 0.71
CA ALA A 128 -13.07 -10.07 -0.03
C ALA A 128 -11.89 -9.79 0.90
N PHE A 129 -12.01 -8.84 1.84
CA PHE A 129 -10.99 -8.60 2.85
C PHE A 129 -10.70 -9.86 3.69
N ARG A 130 -11.74 -10.56 4.16
CA ARG A 130 -11.57 -11.83 4.91
C ARG A 130 -10.92 -12.91 4.05
N THR A 131 -11.26 -13.01 2.79
CA THR A 131 -10.69 -13.97 1.85
C THR A 131 -9.20 -13.72 1.64
N ILE A 132 -8.79 -12.48 1.35
CA ILE A 132 -7.37 -12.17 1.19
C ILE A 132 -6.60 -12.24 2.53
N LYS A 133 -7.28 -12.07 3.67
CA LYS A 133 -6.69 -12.29 5.00
C LYS A 133 -6.42 -13.77 5.24
N SER A 134 -7.41 -14.62 4.99
CA SER A 134 -7.28 -16.07 5.19
C SER A 134 -6.27 -16.72 4.24
N SER A 135 -6.09 -16.16 3.03
CA SER A 135 -5.06 -16.62 2.08
C SER A 135 -3.66 -16.13 2.41
N GLY A 136 -3.50 -15.21 3.38
CA GLY A 136 -2.24 -14.55 3.71
C GLY A 136 -1.87 -13.36 2.83
N GLU A 137 -2.62 -13.09 1.77
CA GLU A 137 -2.33 -11.99 0.85
C GLU A 137 -2.47 -10.61 1.49
N PHE A 138 -3.48 -10.43 2.35
CA PHE A 138 -3.60 -9.22 3.16
C PHE A 138 -2.35 -8.99 4.02
N ASP A 139 -1.88 -10.04 4.71
CA ASP A 139 -0.71 -9.94 5.58
C ASP A 139 0.57 -9.68 4.79
N ARG A 140 0.69 -10.23 3.58
CA ARG A 140 1.79 -9.94 2.67
C ARG A 140 1.81 -8.45 2.29
N LEU A 141 0.67 -7.90 1.91
CA LEU A 141 0.55 -6.48 1.56
C LEU A 141 0.77 -5.59 2.80
N ALA A 142 0.15 -5.90 3.94
CA ALA A 142 0.33 -5.14 5.18
C ALA A 142 1.80 -5.09 5.62
N ARG A 143 2.54 -6.18 5.44
CA ARG A 143 3.97 -6.27 5.76
C ARG A 143 4.82 -5.33 4.89
N ILE A 144 4.41 -5.05 3.65
CA ILE A 144 5.09 -4.06 2.81
C ILE A 144 5.08 -2.69 3.50
N HIS A 145 3.91 -2.24 3.97
CA HIS A 145 3.83 -0.96 4.68
C HIS A 145 4.67 -0.97 5.96
N ALA A 146 4.55 -2.01 6.78
CA ALA A 146 5.33 -2.15 8.02
C ALA A 146 6.85 -2.07 7.79
N GLN A 147 7.36 -2.66 6.71
CA GLN A 147 8.79 -2.67 6.38
C GLN A 147 9.29 -1.36 5.79
N PHE A 148 8.46 -0.67 4.99
CA PHE A 148 8.88 0.51 4.23
C PHE A 148 8.37 1.83 4.80
N ALA A 149 7.56 1.79 5.86
CA ALA A 149 7.07 2.98 6.55
C ALA A 149 8.22 3.90 7.02
N SER A 150 9.34 3.32 7.48
CA SER A 150 10.45 4.04 8.07
C SER A 150 11.74 4.05 7.22
N SER A 151 11.75 3.45 6.03
CA SER A 151 13.01 3.20 5.32
C SER A 151 12.99 3.44 3.81
N GLY A 152 11.92 3.98 3.23
CA GLY A 152 11.84 3.92 1.80
C GLY A 152 10.90 4.84 1.03
N GLY A 153 10.73 6.10 1.39
CA GLY A 153 9.95 7.06 0.60
C GLY A 153 8.43 6.98 0.77
N ALA A 154 7.93 6.04 1.58
CA ALA A 154 6.49 5.96 1.88
C ALA A 154 5.99 7.14 2.73
N HIS A 155 6.86 7.72 3.56
CA HIS A 155 6.54 8.81 4.48
C HIS A 155 7.69 9.80 4.59
N SER A 156 7.38 11.00 5.08
CA SER A 156 8.30 12.08 5.40
C SER A 156 8.77 12.88 4.18
N GLY A 157 7.92 12.99 3.14
CA GLY A 157 8.26 13.82 2.01
C GLY A 157 7.47 13.56 0.71
N PRO A 158 7.94 14.12 -0.41
CA PRO A 158 7.18 14.19 -1.67
C PRO A 158 6.63 12.88 -2.23
N ALA A 159 7.28 11.75 -1.97
CA ALA A 159 6.83 10.46 -2.46
C ALA A 159 5.64 9.86 -1.69
N PHE A 160 5.23 10.46 -0.56
CA PHE A 160 4.12 9.96 0.26
C PHE A 160 2.86 9.65 -0.56
N LEU A 161 2.32 10.63 -1.27
CA LEU A 161 1.08 10.47 -2.04
C LEU A 161 1.23 9.49 -3.21
N PRO A 162 2.26 9.59 -4.07
CA PRO A 162 2.50 8.63 -5.15
C PRO A 162 2.70 7.20 -4.67
N TRP A 163 3.41 7.00 -3.56
CA TRP A 163 3.65 5.68 -2.98
C TRP A 163 2.36 5.04 -2.48
N HIS A 164 1.55 5.78 -1.72
CA HIS A 164 0.29 5.27 -1.20
C HIS A 164 -0.73 5.03 -2.31
N ARG A 165 -0.75 5.84 -3.39
CA ARG A 165 -1.57 5.57 -4.59
C ARG A 165 -1.26 4.20 -5.18
N GLU A 166 0.02 3.88 -5.39
CA GLU A 166 0.44 2.57 -5.89
C GLU A 166 0.07 1.46 -4.90
N TYR A 167 0.24 1.70 -3.62
CA TYR A 167 -0.07 0.73 -2.59
C TYR A 167 -1.58 0.45 -2.50
N MET A 168 -2.43 1.49 -2.58
CA MET A 168 -3.89 1.32 -2.63
C MET A 168 -4.36 0.60 -3.91
N LYS A 169 -3.70 0.81 -5.04
CA LYS A 169 -3.96 0.04 -6.26
C LYS A 169 -3.73 -1.46 -6.01
N ARG A 170 -2.67 -1.82 -5.30
CA ARG A 170 -2.33 -3.23 -5.05
C ARG A 170 -3.36 -3.93 -4.16
N ILE A 171 -3.81 -3.30 -3.09
CA ILE A 171 -4.87 -3.89 -2.25
C ILE A 171 -6.18 -4.00 -3.03
N GLU A 172 -6.53 -3.01 -3.86
CA GLU A 172 -7.72 -3.06 -4.71
C GLU A 172 -7.64 -4.21 -5.72
N ILE A 173 -6.50 -4.43 -6.36
CA ILE A 173 -6.28 -5.56 -7.26
C ILE A 173 -6.46 -6.89 -6.51
N ALA A 174 -5.95 -7.02 -5.28
CA ALA A 174 -6.14 -8.22 -4.46
C ALA A 174 -7.62 -8.47 -4.12
N LEU A 175 -8.37 -7.43 -3.75
CA LEU A 175 -9.82 -7.54 -3.53
C LEU A 175 -10.56 -7.96 -4.80
N ARG A 176 -10.19 -7.38 -5.94
CA ARG A 176 -10.81 -7.66 -7.26
C ARG A 176 -10.46 -9.03 -7.81
N GLN A 177 -9.38 -9.63 -7.35
CA GLN A 177 -9.08 -11.03 -7.66
C GLN A 177 -10.10 -11.98 -7.00
N VAL A 178 -10.66 -11.60 -5.85
CA VAL A 178 -11.74 -12.34 -5.18
C VAL A 178 -13.08 -12.05 -5.87
N ASP A 179 -13.35 -10.78 -6.17
CA ASP A 179 -14.58 -10.36 -6.83
C ASP A 179 -14.28 -9.20 -7.79
N PRO A 180 -14.30 -9.43 -9.14
CA PRO A 180 -13.83 -8.47 -10.13
C PRO A 180 -14.64 -7.17 -10.21
N GLU A 181 -15.85 -7.14 -9.68
CA GLU A 181 -16.71 -5.96 -9.67
C GLU A 181 -16.45 -5.02 -8.49
N LEU A 182 -15.64 -5.45 -7.50
CA LEU A 182 -15.33 -4.63 -6.33
C LEU A 182 -14.44 -3.45 -6.67
N ALA A 183 -14.52 -2.45 -5.80
CA ALA A 183 -13.59 -1.35 -5.68
C ALA A 183 -13.20 -1.19 -4.22
N LEU A 184 -12.01 -0.64 -3.95
CA LEU A 184 -11.62 -0.23 -2.61
C LEU A 184 -12.46 1.00 -2.22
N PRO A 185 -13.34 0.95 -1.20
CA PRO A 185 -14.09 2.12 -0.78
C PRO A 185 -13.18 3.15 -0.12
N TYR A 186 -13.62 4.39 -0.04
CA TYR A 186 -12.96 5.42 0.76
C TYR A 186 -13.77 5.75 2.02
N TRP A 187 -13.06 6.11 3.09
CA TRP A 187 -13.66 6.62 4.31
C TRP A 187 -13.51 8.15 4.36
N ASP A 188 -14.58 8.86 4.04
CA ASP A 188 -14.65 10.31 4.23
C ASP A 188 -14.88 10.62 5.69
N SER A 189 -13.80 10.77 6.43
CA SER A 189 -13.88 10.98 7.88
C SER A 189 -14.41 12.35 8.29
N THR A 190 -14.58 13.30 7.34
CA THR A 190 -15.26 14.57 7.63
C THR A 190 -16.72 14.35 8.02
N LEU A 191 -17.33 13.27 7.52
CA LEU A 191 -18.71 12.90 7.89
C LEU A 191 -18.82 12.49 9.37
N ASP A 192 -17.73 12.03 9.96
CA ASP A 192 -17.65 11.71 11.38
C ASP A 192 -17.29 12.95 12.20
N GLU A 193 -16.39 13.82 11.69
CA GLU A 193 -16.05 15.10 12.31
C GLU A 193 -17.25 16.03 12.44
N ASN A 194 -18.18 15.96 11.48
CA ASN A 194 -19.41 16.75 11.47
C ASN A 194 -20.45 16.32 12.52
N MET A 195 -20.25 15.19 13.20
CA MET A 195 -21.17 14.66 14.20
C MET A 195 -21.04 15.41 15.56
N PRO A 196 -22.10 15.43 16.41
CA PRO A 196 -21.98 15.91 17.79
C PRO A 196 -20.88 15.19 18.58
N ASN A 197 -20.67 13.90 18.31
CA ASN A 197 -19.57 13.11 18.85
C ASN A 197 -19.16 12.05 17.83
N SER A 198 -17.99 12.19 17.24
CA SER A 198 -17.48 11.30 16.19
C SER A 198 -17.31 9.83 16.62
N LYS A 199 -17.11 9.56 17.93
CA LYS A 199 -17.03 8.19 18.49
C LYS A 199 -18.34 7.42 18.37
N ASP A 200 -19.45 8.14 18.23
CA ASP A 200 -20.79 7.58 18.16
C ASP A 200 -21.20 7.25 16.72
N SER A 201 -20.28 7.38 15.76
CA SER A 201 -20.52 7.02 14.37
C SER A 201 -20.85 5.53 14.21
N ILE A 202 -21.79 5.25 13.31
CA ILE A 202 -22.08 3.86 12.90
C ILE A 202 -20.87 3.16 12.28
N MET A 203 -19.85 3.93 11.85
CA MET A 203 -18.59 3.38 11.35
C MET A 203 -17.99 2.35 12.31
N TRP A 204 -18.20 2.53 13.61
CA TRP A 204 -17.65 1.70 14.69
C TRP A 204 -18.66 0.69 15.24
N THR A 205 -19.58 0.21 14.39
CA THR A 205 -20.55 -0.85 14.72
C THR A 205 -20.20 -2.17 14.03
N ASN A 206 -20.84 -3.25 14.47
CA ASN A 206 -20.65 -4.58 13.89
C ASN A 206 -21.11 -4.68 12.42
N GLU A 207 -21.87 -3.72 11.94
CA GLU A 207 -22.29 -3.64 10.55
C GLU A 207 -21.18 -3.06 9.64
N PHE A 208 -20.23 -2.29 10.22
CA PHE A 208 -19.17 -1.61 9.50
C PHE A 208 -17.78 -2.12 9.95
N MET A 209 -17.04 -1.34 10.72
CA MET A 209 -15.65 -1.66 11.10
C MET A 209 -15.54 -2.57 12.32
N GLY A 210 -16.65 -2.83 12.99
CA GLY A 210 -16.71 -3.64 14.20
C GLY A 210 -16.62 -2.82 15.48
N GLU A 211 -17.32 -3.29 16.50
CA GLU A 211 -17.27 -2.74 17.86
C GLU A 211 -15.98 -3.17 18.56
N THR A 212 -15.55 -2.35 19.51
CA THR A 212 -14.41 -2.63 20.38
C THR A 212 -14.84 -2.90 21.81
N THR A 213 -14.23 -3.89 22.45
CA THR A 213 -14.35 -4.16 23.89
C THR A 213 -12.95 -4.15 24.47
N GLY A 214 -12.71 -3.31 25.48
CA GLY A 214 -11.38 -3.15 26.08
C GLY A 214 -10.29 -2.80 25.05
N GLY A 215 -10.63 -1.99 24.05
CA GLY A 215 -9.72 -1.59 22.98
C GLY A 215 -9.49 -2.62 21.87
N SER A 216 -10.05 -3.82 21.97
CA SER A 216 -9.95 -4.86 20.93
C SER A 216 -11.22 -4.94 20.09
N VAL A 217 -11.08 -5.09 18.77
CA VAL A 217 -12.22 -5.33 17.87
C VAL A 217 -12.80 -6.71 18.19
N SER A 218 -13.99 -6.72 18.82
CA SER A 218 -14.64 -7.93 19.34
C SER A 218 -15.83 -8.39 18.50
N GLY A 219 -16.30 -7.56 17.57
CA GLY A 219 -17.47 -7.84 16.75
C GLY A 219 -17.30 -7.42 15.29
N GLY A 220 -18.32 -7.69 14.49
CA GLY A 220 -18.37 -7.29 13.09
C GLY A 220 -17.47 -8.09 12.15
N PRO A 221 -17.25 -7.56 10.92
CA PRO A 221 -16.55 -8.29 9.86
C PRO A 221 -15.05 -8.50 10.15
N PHE A 222 -14.46 -7.70 11.02
CA PHE A 222 -13.02 -7.72 11.32
C PHE A 222 -12.71 -8.26 12.73
N ARG A 223 -13.64 -8.95 13.37
CA ARG A 223 -13.37 -9.73 14.59
C ARG A 223 -12.40 -10.87 14.28
N GLU A 224 -11.64 -11.32 15.27
CA GLU A 224 -10.67 -12.42 15.11
C GLU A 224 -9.65 -12.15 14.00
N TRP A 225 -9.28 -10.88 13.83
CA TRP A 225 -8.36 -10.42 12.81
C TRP A 225 -6.95 -10.36 13.38
N ARG A 226 -6.23 -11.47 13.26
CA ARG A 226 -4.86 -11.60 13.79
C ARG A 226 -3.93 -10.60 13.12
N THR A 227 -3.13 -9.87 13.92
CA THR A 227 -2.15 -8.90 13.41
C THR A 227 -0.83 -9.57 13.02
N LEU A 228 0.03 -8.84 12.32
CA LEU A 228 1.37 -9.30 11.94
C LEU A 228 2.25 -9.62 13.15
N GLU A 229 2.04 -8.93 14.27
CA GLU A 229 2.72 -9.11 15.55
C GLU A 229 2.15 -10.28 16.36
N GLY A 230 1.14 -10.96 15.84
CA GLY A 230 0.55 -12.14 16.43
C GLY A 230 -0.58 -11.89 17.44
N ARG A 231 -1.04 -10.64 17.64
CA ARG A 231 -2.22 -10.36 18.45
C ARG A 231 -3.47 -10.98 17.80
N PRO A 232 -4.39 -11.56 18.58
CA PRO A 232 -5.56 -12.25 18.02
C PRO A 232 -6.58 -11.29 17.36
N ASN A 233 -6.60 -10.02 17.78
CA ASN A 233 -7.53 -9.00 17.30
C ASN A 233 -6.81 -7.68 17.04
N ILE A 234 -7.35 -6.90 16.09
CA ILE A 234 -7.02 -5.49 15.89
C ILE A 234 -7.35 -4.71 17.16
N ARG A 235 -6.54 -3.72 17.51
CA ARG A 235 -6.80 -2.77 18.59
C ARG A 235 -7.13 -1.40 18.02
N ARG A 236 -8.09 -0.73 18.66
CA ARG A 236 -8.48 0.66 18.39
C ARG A 236 -8.79 1.38 19.69
N ASP A 237 -8.52 2.68 19.72
CA ASP A 237 -8.84 3.57 20.82
C ASP A 237 -9.51 4.83 20.26
N VAL A 238 -10.65 4.62 19.60
CA VAL A 238 -11.34 5.60 18.77
C VAL A 238 -11.65 6.88 19.54
N GLY A 239 -11.11 7.98 19.05
CA GLY A 239 -11.33 9.33 19.58
C GLY A 239 -10.73 9.59 20.97
N ALA A 240 -9.82 8.75 21.45
CA ALA A 240 -9.06 9.06 22.66
C ALA A 240 -8.11 10.23 22.43
N LYS A 241 -7.50 10.30 21.25
CA LYS A 241 -6.62 11.38 20.78
C LYS A 241 -6.89 11.66 19.30
N GLY A 242 -6.39 12.81 18.82
CA GLY A 242 -6.58 13.18 17.42
C GLY A 242 -8.02 13.57 17.09
N LYS A 243 -8.28 13.69 15.81
CA LYS A 243 -9.59 14.03 15.23
C LYS A 243 -9.72 13.41 13.84
N CYS A 244 -10.92 13.39 13.30
CA CYS A 244 -11.16 13.09 11.90
C CYS A 244 -10.70 14.24 11.00
N PHE A 245 -10.69 14.08 9.68
CA PHE A 245 -10.49 15.20 8.76
C PHE A 245 -11.58 16.24 8.93
N SER A 246 -11.22 17.53 8.91
CA SER A 246 -12.16 18.62 8.80
C SER A 246 -12.26 19.15 7.36
N GLU A 247 -13.38 19.80 7.04
CA GLU A 247 -13.53 20.48 5.74
C GLU A 247 -12.48 21.58 5.54
N ASP A 248 -12.05 22.25 6.60
CA ASP A 248 -11.01 23.29 6.53
C ASP A 248 -9.67 22.71 6.06
N GLU A 249 -9.30 21.50 6.53
CA GLU A 249 -8.08 20.81 6.07
C GLU A 249 -8.17 20.44 4.60
N ILE A 250 -9.34 20.01 4.14
CA ILE A 250 -9.57 19.74 2.71
C ILE A 250 -9.52 21.04 1.91
N GLN A 251 -10.18 22.10 2.36
CA GLN A 251 -10.15 23.41 1.69
C GLN A 251 -8.75 24.00 1.64
N PHE A 252 -7.94 23.84 2.70
CA PHE A 252 -6.54 24.22 2.68
C PHE A 252 -5.80 23.52 1.55
N MET A 253 -5.94 22.19 1.43
CA MET A 253 -5.33 21.41 0.37
C MET A 253 -5.82 21.86 -1.02
N MET A 254 -7.12 22.07 -1.19
CA MET A 254 -7.73 22.52 -2.45
C MET A 254 -7.31 23.94 -2.85
N GLY A 255 -6.88 24.76 -1.88
CA GLY A 255 -6.36 26.11 -2.10
C GLY A 255 -4.92 26.16 -2.64
N GLN A 256 -4.16 25.08 -2.55
CA GLN A 256 -2.75 25.09 -2.90
C GLN A 256 -2.54 25.22 -4.42
N THR A 257 -1.51 26.00 -4.77
CA THR A 257 -1.06 26.18 -6.16
C THR A 257 0.41 25.78 -6.35
N ASP A 258 1.17 25.68 -5.27
CA ASP A 258 2.57 25.22 -5.27
C ASP A 258 2.61 23.71 -4.98
N ILE A 259 3.26 22.98 -5.89
CA ILE A 259 3.42 21.52 -5.77
C ILE A 259 4.18 21.11 -4.49
N SER A 260 5.07 21.96 -3.98
CA SER A 260 5.81 21.70 -2.74
C SER A 260 4.95 21.78 -1.47
N GLN A 261 3.71 22.29 -1.56
CA GLN A 261 2.72 22.25 -0.50
C GLN A 261 1.75 21.07 -0.64
N VAL A 262 1.85 20.30 -1.70
CA VAL A 262 1.03 19.12 -2.02
C VAL A 262 1.85 17.85 -1.87
N LEU A 263 2.91 17.71 -2.66
CA LEU A 263 3.97 16.72 -2.45
C LEU A 263 5.00 17.35 -1.50
N ALA A 264 4.63 17.42 -0.22
CA ALA A 264 5.24 18.34 0.71
C ALA A 264 6.53 17.80 1.35
N PHE A 265 7.41 18.72 1.73
CA PHE A 265 8.59 18.43 2.55
C PHE A 265 8.18 18.47 4.03
N THR A 266 7.93 17.30 4.62
CA THR A 266 7.39 17.21 5.99
C THR A 266 8.45 16.97 7.06
N SER A 267 9.69 16.67 6.67
CA SER A 267 10.83 16.49 7.60
C SER A 267 12.09 17.20 7.11
N PRO A 268 12.00 18.51 6.76
CA PRO A 268 13.15 19.24 6.25
C PRO A 268 14.23 19.38 7.32
N LYS A 269 15.50 19.35 6.89
CA LYS A 269 16.68 19.60 7.71
C LYS A 269 17.14 21.05 7.54
N GLN A 270 18.07 21.46 8.40
CA GLN A 270 18.71 22.76 8.29
C GLN A 270 19.25 23.00 6.87
N GLY A 271 18.95 24.15 6.29
CA GLY A 271 19.35 24.50 4.93
C GLY A 271 18.30 24.21 3.85
N CYS A 272 17.19 23.57 4.18
CA CYS A 272 16.06 23.48 3.26
C CYS A 272 15.38 24.86 3.11
N PRO A 273 15.17 25.36 1.88
CA PRO A 273 14.54 26.67 1.68
C PRO A 273 13.01 26.67 1.94
N PHE A 274 12.40 25.48 2.06
CA PHE A 274 10.96 25.33 2.28
C PHE A 274 10.65 25.24 3.77
N GLN A 275 9.71 26.07 4.22
CA GLN A 275 9.25 26.05 5.61
C GLN A 275 8.27 24.90 5.82
N PRO A 276 8.38 24.20 6.95
CA PRO A 276 7.41 23.17 7.33
C PRO A 276 6.01 23.76 7.51
N ASN A 277 5.01 23.03 7.04
CA ASN A 277 3.62 23.44 7.15
C ASN A 277 2.78 22.27 7.70
N PHE A 278 2.25 22.42 8.91
CA PHE A 278 1.44 21.39 9.57
C PHE A 278 0.06 21.17 8.93
N ASN A 279 -0.36 22.02 7.98
CA ASN A 279 -1.63 21.87 7.28
C ASN A 279 -1.53 21.06 5.98
N VAL A 280 -0.31 20.66 5.56
CA VAL A 280 -0.16 19.82 4.36
C VAL A 280 -0.74 18.42 4.59
N LEU A 281 -1.16 17.77 3.49
CA LEU A 281 -1.95 16.54 3.56
C LEU A 281 -1.26 15.40 4.32
N GLU A 282 0.08 15.25 4.21
CA GLU A 282 0.80 14.22 4.96
C GLU A 282 0.73 14.44 6.49
N TYR A 283 0.71 15.68 6.96
CA TYR A 283 0.50 15.96 8.40
C TYR A 283 -0.95 15.73 8.80
N THR A 284 -1.90 16.30 8.05
CA THR A 284 -3.31 16.26 8.44
C THR A 284 -3.90 14.85 8.34
N HIS A 285 -3.42 13.98 7.41
CA HIS A 285 -3.86 12.59 7.36
C HIS A 285 -3.48 11.80 8.64
N GLY A 286 -2.45 12.24 9.34
CA GLY A 286 -2.08 11.64 10.62
C GLY A 286 -3.11 11.84 11.73
N ASN A 287 -3.96 12.89 11.66
CA ASN A 287 -5.03 13.09 12.62
C ASN A 287 -6.01 11.90 12.72
N PRO A 288 -6.59 11.38 11.59
CA PRO A 288 -7.40 10.17 11.63
C PRO A 288 -6.65 8.92 12.09
N HIS A 289 -5.36 8.79 11.82
CA HIS A 289 -4.54 7.71 12.37
C HIS A 289 -4.53 7.72 13.90
N ILE A 290 -4.23 8.88 14.48
CA ILE A 290 -4.21 9.07 15.94
C ILE A 290 -5.62 8.95 16.52
N TYR A 291 -6.65 9.40 15.79
CA TYR A 291 -8.06 9.29 16.19
C TYR A 291 -8.55 7.84 16.29
N VAL A 292 -8.23 6.99 15.34
CA VAL A 292 -8.57 5.56 15.40
C VAL A 292 -7.75 4.86 16.48
N GLY A 293 -6.50 5.27 16.66
CA GLY A 293 -5.61 4.71 17.68
C GLY A 293 -5.27 3.24 17.45
N GLY A 294 -4.81 2.56 18.48
CA GLY A 294 -4.45 1.14 18.39
C GLY A 294 -3.46 0.83 17.28
N GLU A 295 -3.82 -0.03 16.33
CA GLU A 295 -2.95 -0.37 15.19
C GLU A 295 -2.66 0.85 14.30
N MET A 296 -3.64 1.73 14.13
CA MET A 296 -3.52 2.93 13.30
C MET A 296 -2.58 3.99 13.89
N TYR A 297 -2.29 3.92 15.20
CA TYR A 297 -1.46 4.92 15.89
C TYR A 297 0.00 4.90 15.43
N ASP A 298 0.56 3.71 15.16
CA ASP A 298 1.90 3.56 14.64
C ASP A 298 1.84 3.02 13.22
N GLN A 299 2.56 3.66 12.31
CA GLN A 299 2.51 3.29 10.90
C GLN A 299 3.11 1.91 10.63
N ALA A 300 4.03 1.43 11.45
CA ALA A 300 4.53 0.06 11.33
C ALA A 300 3.42 -0.98 11.51
N THR A 301 2.36 -0.64 12.27
CA THR A 301 1.22 -1.54 12.54
C THR A 301 -0.06 -1.14 11.80
N ALA A 302 -0.14 0.10 11.29
CA ALA A 302 -1.37 0.65 10.72
C ALA A 302 -1.98 -0.22 9.60
N GLY A 303 -1.15 -0.84 8.78
CA GLY A 303 -1.58 -1.76 7.72
C GLY A 303 -2.28 -3.04 8.20
N ASN A 304 -2.25 -3.34 9.51
CA ASN A 304 -3.03 -4.46 10.06
C ASN A 304 -4.54 -4.18 10.05
N ASP A 305 -4.94 -2.90 10.14
CA ASP A 305 -6.34 -2.53 10.24
C ASP A 305 -6.91 -2.21 8.84
N PRO A 306 -7.98 -2.89 8.39
CA PRO A 306 -8.64 -2.58 7.12
C PRO A 306 -9.07 -1.13 6.94
N VAL A 307 -9.35 -0.39 8.03
CA VAL A 307 -9.69 1.03 7.96
C VAL A 307 -8.55 1.88 7.38
N PHE A 308 -7.30 1.45 7.55
CA PHE A 308 -6.12 2.08 6.95
C PHE A 308 -6.29 2.27 5.44
N TYR A 309 -6.70 1.23 4.74
CA TYR A 309 -6.83 1.27 3.27
C TYR A 309 -7.97 2.17 2.81
N MET A 310 -9.05 2.24 3.57
CA MET A 310 -10.17 3.14 3.28
C MET A 310 -9.81 4.60 3.57
N HIS A 311 -9.03 4.84 4.63
CA HIS A 311 -8.48 6.16 4.95
C HIS A 311 -7.53 6.64 3.84
N HIS A 312 -6.55 5.82 3.44
CA HIS A 312 -5.62 6.17 2.37
C HIS A 312 -6.28 6.25 0.98
N SER A 313 -7.38 5.54 0.75
CA SER A 313 -8.23 5.75 -0.43
C SER A 313 -8.84 7.15 -0.42
N PHE A 314 -9.24 7.68 0.75
CA PHE A 314 -9.72 9.05 0.88
C PHE A 314 -8.60 10.08 0.71
N VAL A 315 -7.42 9.83 1.26
CA VAL A 315 -6.22 10.66 1.05
C VAL A 315 -5.88 10.77 -0.44
N ASP A 316 -5.91 9.65 -1.18
CA ASP A 316 -5.71 9.64 -2.63
C ASP A 316 -6.83 10.40 -3.36
N TYR A 317 -8.08 10.31 -2.88
CA TYR A 317 -9.19 11.06 -3.45
C TYR A 317 -9.04 12.58 -3.25
N ILE A 318 -8.64 13.05 -2.08
CA ILE A 318 -8.36 14.47 -1.82
C ILE A 318 -7.27 14.96 -2.79
N TRP A 319 -6.19 14.17 -2.94
CA TRP A 319 -5.13 14.51 -3.88
C TRP A 319 -5.62 14.52 -5.33
N GLU A 320 -6.42 13.55 -5.76
CA GLU A 320 -6.96 13.51 -7.11
C GLU A 320 -7.93 14.67 -7.40
N MET A 321 -8.78 15.07 -6.43
CA MET A 321 -9.62 16.27 -6.56
C MET A 321 -8.76 17.52 -6.81
N TRP A 322 -7.66 17.68 -6.07
CA TRP A 322 -6.72 18.77 -6.27
C TRP A 322 -6.07 18.69 -7.66
N ARG A 323 -5.56 17.52 -8.07
CA ARG A 323 -4.95 17.31 -9.39
C ARG A 323 -5.91 17.68 -10.53
N GLN A 324 -7.17 17.27 -10.43
CA GLN A 324 -8.18 17.54 -11.45
C GLN A 324 -8.54 19.02 -11.52
N SER A 325 -8.58 19.74 -10.39
CA SER A 325 -8.99 21.13 -10.32
C SER A 325 -7.87 22.13 -10.57
N LYS A 326 -6.61 21.79 -10.23
CA LYS A 326 -5.48 22.74 -10.24
C LYS A 326 -4.42 22.47 -11.31
N GLN A 327 -4.39 21.29 -11.88
CA GLN A 327 -3.36 20.89 -12.82
C GLN A 327 -3.93 20.57 -14.20
N SER A 328 -3.25 21.02 -15.25
CA SER A 328 -3.49 20.48 -16.60
C SER A 328 -3.15 18.98 -16.63
N ARG A 329 -3.71 18.24 -17.57
CA ARG A 329 -3.44 16.82 -17.74
C ARG A 329 -1.95 16.51 -17.80
N SER A 330 -1.20 17.31 -18.53
CA SER A 330 0.27 17.18 -18.65
C SER A 330 1.00 17.51 -17.34
N ALA A 331 0.53 18.51 -16.58
CA ALA A 331 1.12 18.86 -15.29
C ALA A 331 0.92 17.75 -14.26
N ARG A 332 -0.23 17.08 -14.27
CA ARG A 332 -0.53 15.94 -13.38
C ARG A 332 0.51 14.84 -13.46
N GLU A 333 1.12 14.63 -14.62
CA GLU A 333 2.11 13.57 -14.85
C GLU A 333 3.56 14.01 -14.60
N ARG A 334 3.82 15.31 -14.39
CA ARG A 334 5.19 15.83 -14.37
C ARG A 334 5.53 16.75 -13.21
N ALA A 335 4.51 17.25 -12.51
CA ALA A 335 4.74 18.19 -11.43
C ALA A 335 5.30 17.45 -10.20
N TRP A 336 6.57 17.69 -9.93
CA TRP A 336 7.30 17.20 -8.76
C TRP A 336 8.08 18.37 -8.15
N PRO A 337 8.18 18.49 -6.82
CA PRO A 337 9.03 19.48 -6.20
C PRO A 337 10.51 19.20 -6.49
N VAL A 338 11.37 20.19 -6.30
CA VAL A 338 12.81 20.03 -6.54
C VAL A 338 13.41 18.92 -5.66
N ASP A 339 14.20 18.03 -6.26
CA ASP A 339 14.97 17.03 -5.52
C ASP A 339 16.07 17.75 -4.72
N ASN A 340 15.97 17.74 -3.37
CA ASN A 340 16.87 18.45 -2.47
C ASN A 340 17.09 17.64 -1.18
N GLU A 341 18.34 17.25 -0.89
CA GLU A 341 18.71 16.43 0.25
C GLU A 341 18.48 17.11 1.62
N GLN A 342 18.51 18.44 1.67
CA GLN A 342 18.16 19.16 2.89
C GLN A 342 16.66 19.09 3.17
N CYS A 343 15.83 18.95 2.12
CA CYS A 343 14.38 18.98 2.25
C CYS A 343 13.75 17.60 2.47
N SER A 344 14.33 16.54 1.88
CA SER A 344 13.88 15.17 2.06
C SER A 344 15.04 14.18 1.87
N SER A 345 14.86 12.94 2.31
CA SER A 345 15.81 11.88 1.97
C SER A 345 15.80 11.59 0.47
N GLN A 346 16.91 11.03 -0.07
CA GLN A 346 17.00 10.65 -1.49
C GLN A 346 15.94 9.63 -1.92
N HIS A 347 15.36 8.90 -0.99
CA HIS A 347 14.25 7.98 -1.26
C HIS A 347 12.98 8.70 -1.76
N HIS A 348 12.87 10.01 -1.56
CA HIS A 348 11.77 10.85 -2.05
C HIS A 348 12.06 11.54 -3.39
N PHE A 349 13.23 11.34 -3.98
CA PHE A 349 13.54 11.96 -5.25
C PHE A 349 12.69 11.38 -6.37
N SER A 350 12.35 12.22 -7.33
CA SER A 350 11.46 11.89 -8.45
C SER A 350 11.87 10.62 -9.19
N ASN A 351 13.18 10.48 -9.44
CA ASN A 351 13.77 9.35 -10.15
C ASN A 351 14.22 8.18 -9.26
N ALA A 352 14.08 8.29 -7.94
CA ALA A 352 14.36 7.16 -7.06
C ALA A 352 13.37 6.02 -7.29
N PHE A 353 13.83 4.77 -7.18
CA PHE A 353 12.91 3.63 -7.23
C PHE A 353 11.91 3.70 -6.09
N MET A 354 10.63 3.55 -6.42
CA MET A 354 9.55 3.41 -5.46
C MET A 354 9.67 2.05 -4.78
N ARG A 355 10.32 2.01 -3.62
CA ARG A 355 10.54 0.76 -2.87
C ARG A 355 9.27 0.33 -2.15
N PRO A 356 8.88 -0.98 -2.18
CA PRO A 356 9.56 -2.11 -2.86
C PRO A 356 8.95 -2.45 -4.23
N PHE A 357 8.59 -1.48 -5.04
CA PHE A 357 7.84 -1.66 -6.29
C PHE A 357 8.68 -1.44 -7.57
N PRO A 358 9.94 -1.94 -7.65
CA PRO A 358 10.69 -1.80 -8.89
C PRO A 358 9.92 -2.51 -10.05
N PRO A 359 10.05 -2.05 -11.29
CA PRO A 359 10.92 -0.96 -11.76
C PRO A 359 10.35 0.46 -11.58
N MET A 360 9.22 0.62 -10.86
CA MET A 360 8.58 1.94 -10.67
C MET A 360 9.50 2.93 -9.97
N ARG A 361 9.44 4.18 -10.45
CA ARG A 361 10.03 5.36 -9.79
C ARG A 361 8.94 6.12 -9.04
N ASN A 362 9.33 6.98 -8.14
CA ASN A 362 8.36 7.80 -7.42
C ASN A 362 7.50 8.64 -8.36
N ALA A 363 8.12 9.24 -9.42
CA ALA A 363 7.39 10.02 -10.43
C ALA A 363 6.35 9.19 -11.22
N ASP A 364 6.51 7.87 -11.33
CA ASP A 364 5.54 7.01 -12.05
C ASP A 364 4.19 6.95 -11.31
N GLY A 365 4.19 7.19 -10.00
CA GLY A 365 2.95 7.33 -9.21
C GLY A 365 2.11 8.55 -9.56
N LEU A 366 2.65 9.50 -10.36
CA LEU A 366 1.91 10.64 -10.91
C LEU A 366 1.05 10.27 -12.12
N SER A 367 1.23 9.09 -12.72
CA SER A 367 0.58 8.72 -13.98
C SER A 367 -0.92 8.92 -13.96
N ASN A 368 -1.47 9.48 -15.04
CA ASN A 368 -2.92 9.57 -15.24
C ASN A 368 -3.55 8.17 -15.46
N MET A 369 -2.77 7.15 -15.82
CA MET A 369 -3.28 5.79 -16.07
C MET A 369 -4.02 5.20 -14.86
N TYR A 370 -3.67 5.58 -13.63
CA TYR A 370 -4.39 5.15 -12.43
C TYR A 370 -5.87 5.51 -12.53
N THR A 371 -6.19 6.77 -12.78
CA THR A 371 -7.57 7.26 -12.82
C THR A 371 -8.20 7.25 -14.21
N ASP A 372 -7.42 7.12 -15.27
CA ASP A 372 -7.96 6.90 -16.61
C ASP A 372 -8.43 5.45 -16.80
N ASN A 373 -7.63 4.48 -16.36
CA ASN A 373 -7.81 3.07 -16.74
C ASN A 373 -8.32 2.18 -15.60
N LEU A 374 -7.85 2.39 -14.35
CA LEU A 374 -8.03 1.41 -13.28
C LEU A 374 -9.20 1.75 -12.37
N TYR A 375 -9.30 3.01 -11.89
CA TYR A 375 -10.36 3.42 -10.99
C TYR A 375 -10.79 4.88 -11.20
N SER A 376 -11.92 5.21 -10.59
CA SER A 376 -12.42 6.57 -10.42
C SER A 376 -13.12 6.66 -9.06
N TYR A 377 -13.38 7.89 -8.60
CA TYR A 377 -14.10 8.14 -7.35
C TYR A 377 -15.53 8.58 -7.64
N SER A 378 -16.50 8.09 -6.84
CA SER A 378 -17.82 8.71 -6.77
C SER A 378 -17.70 10.05 -6.04
N PRO A 379 -18.54 11.04 -6.37
CA PRO A 379 -18.60 12.29 -5.62
C PRO A 379 -18.80 12.04 -4.11
N ARG A 380 -18.22 12.92 -3.29
CA ARG A 380 -18.45 12.93 -1.85
C ARG A 380 -19.94 13.15 -1.55
N PRO A 381 -20.48 12.56 -0.48
CA PRO A 381 -21.84 12.82 -0.04
C PRO A 381 -22.12 14.30 0.17
N SER A 382 -23.28 14.77 -0.28
CA SER A 382 -23.70 16.16 -0.10
C SER A 382 -25.20 16.25 0.20
N CYS A 383 -25.60 17.30 0.90
CA CYS A 383 -27.01 17.56 1.20
C CYS A 383 -27.89 17.79 -0.07
N SER A 384 -27.26 18.06 -1.22
CA SER A 384 -27.97 18.12 -2.50
C SER A 384 -28.49 16.75 -2.98
N MET A 385 -27.95 15.65 -2.42
CA MET A 385 -28.40 14.28 -2.67
C MET A 385 -29.63 13.90 -1.82
N GLY A 386 -30.19 14.83 -1.05
CA GLY A 386 -31.32 14.64 -0.16
C GLY A 386 -30.98 14.68 1.32
N ASN A 387 -32.00 14.55 2.16
CA ASN A 387 -31.84 14.63 3.63
C ASN A 387 -30.97 13.50 4.21
N ASN A 388 -30.80 12.42 3.48
CA ASN A 388 -29.97 11.28 3.82
C ASN A 388 -28.61 11.32 3.09
N CYS A 389 -28.23 12.42 2.43
CA CYS A 389 -26.96 12.54 1.70
C CYS A 389 -26.68 11.38 0.72
N GLY A 390 -27.74 10.79 0.14
CA GLY A 390 -27.62 9.67 -0.80
C GLY A 390 -27.35 8.31 -0.15
N SER A 391 -27.52 8.17 1.19
CA SER A 391 -27.35 6.91 1.90
C SER A 391 -28.22 6.82 3.16
N LYS A 392 -28.79 5.64 3.43
CA LYS A 392 -29.52 5.38 4.70
C LYS A 392 -28.61 5.44 5.93
N TYR A 393 -27.32 5.53 5.75
CA TYR A 393 -26.30 5.58 6.80
C TYR A 393 -25.77 6.99 7.06
N LEU A 394 -26.32 7.98 6.35
CA LEU A 394 -25.94 9.38 6.48
C LEU A 394 -27.16 10.24 6.78
N TYR A 395 -26.94 11.46 7.25
CA TYR A 395 -27.97 12.49 7.32
C TYR A 395 -27.38 13.86 6.95
N CYS A 396 -28.25 14.76 6.52
CA CYS A 396 -27.88 16.15 6.27
C CYS A 396 -28.13 16.96 7.55
N ASP A 397 -27.05 17.39 8.21
CA ASP A 397 -27.08 18.28 9.35
C ASP A 397 -27.36 19.71 8.88
N ARG A 398 -28.44 20.31 9.38
CA ARG A 398 -28.85 21.70 9.16
C ARG A 398 -28.86 22.52 10.45
N SER A 399 -28.51 21.91 11.57
CA SER A 399 -28.51 22.54 12.88
C SER A 399 -27.20 23.31 13.17
N HIS A 400 -26.11 22.98 12.47
CA HIS A 400 -24.79 23.54 12.73
C HIS A 400 -24.27 24.37 11.54
N GLY A 401 -25.02 25.43 11.17
CA GLY A 401 -24.62 26.37 10.13
C GLY A 401 -24.97 25.94 8.74
N GLN A 402 -24.02 25.96 7.80
CA GLN A 402 -24.27 25.52 6.42
C GLN A 402 -24.60 24.02 6.37
N PRO A 403 -25.60 23.61 5.58
CA PRO A 403 -25.99 22.21 5.47
C PRO A 403 -24.79 21.32 5.07
N ARG A 404 -24.53 20.28 5.87
CA ARG A 404 -23.41 19.37 5.70
C ARG A 404 -23.83 17.94 6.01
N CYS A 405 -23.22 16.98 5.31
CA CYS A 405 -23.47 15.58 5.59
C CYS A 405 -22.72 15.10 6.83
N ALA A 406 -23.36 14.21 7.58
CA ALA A 406 -22.76 13.54 8.73
C ALA A 406 -23.15 12.06 8.76
N SER A 407 -22.34 11.26 9.45
CA SER A 407 -22.59 9.85 9.70
C SER A 407 -23.79 9.67 10.64
N LYS A 408 -24.63 8.67 10.39
CA LYS A 408 -25.64 8.25 11.37
C LYS A 408 -24.99 7.89 12.69
N ILE A 409 -25.72 8.21 13.76
CA ILE A 409 -25.33 7.98 15.15
C ILE A 409 -25.80 6.59 15.58
N LYS A 410 -24.89 5.79 16.14
CA LYS A 410 -25.23 4.48 16.69
C LYS A 410 -26.18 4.59 17.89
N PRO A 411 -26.98 3.55 18.23
CA PRO A 411 -27.80 3.53 19.42
C PRO A 411 -27.00 3.87 20.69
N GLY A 412 -27.57 4.72 21.54
CA GLY A 412 -26.92 5.24 22.76
C GLY A 412 -25.98 6.43 22.54
N GLY A 413 -25.62 6.76 21.29
CA GLY A 413 -24.78 7.89 20.96
C GLY A 413 -25.47 9.25 21.14
N SER A 414 -24.68 10.33 21.20
CA SER A 414 -25.17 11.69 21.42
C SER A 414 -25.74 12.30 20.14
N CYS A 415 -26.96 12.77 20.20
CA CYS A 415 -27.63 13.62 19.20
C CYS A 415 -27.85 15.06 19.71
N ALA A 416 -27.07 15.49 20.69
CA ALA A 416 -27.12 16.84 21.24
C ALA A 416 -26.89 17.90 20.15
N GLY A 417 -27.58 19.02 20.23
CA GLY A 417 -27.46 20.14 19.28
C GLY A 417 -28.19 19.97 17.96
N LEU A 418 -28.74 18.80 17.65
CA LEU A 418 -29.57 18.59 16.47
C LEU A 418 -31.00 19.05 16.75
N SER A 419 -31.44 20.13 16.10
CA SER A 419 -32.68 20.83 16.43
C SER A 419 -33.68 20.94 15.26
N ASN A 420 -33.26 20.56 14.03
CA ASN A 420 -34.08 20.72 12.83
C ASN A 420 -34.78 19.43 12.38
N GLY A 421 -34.95 18.47 13.30
CA GLY A 421 -35.64 17.22 13.01
C GLY A 421 -34.85 16.27 12.10
N GLU A 422 -33.52 16.38 12.12
CA GLU A 422 -32.64 15.50 11.35
C GLU A 422 -32.84 14.03 11.76
N ASP A 423 -32.97 13.16 10.75
CA ASP A 423 -32.98 11.72 10.95
C ASP A 423 -31.53 11.21 11.18
N ALA A 424 -30.97 11.61 12.33
CA ALA A 424 -29.55 11.36 12.63
C ALA A 424 -29.29 9.99 13.28
N CYS A 425 -30.28 9.41 13.98
CA CYS A 425 -30.10 8.17 14.72
C CYS A 425 -30.26 6.95 13.83
N TYR A 426 -29.29 6.03 13.85
CA TYR A 426 -29.39 4.77 13.12
C TYR A 426 -30.41 3.83 13.81
N ASN A 427 -31.43 3.39 13.05
CA ASN A 427 -32.53 2.54 13.53
C ASN A 427 -33.18 3.03 14.83
N GLY A 428 -33.30 4.36 15.00
CA GLY A 428 -33.78 4.93 16.22
C GLY A 428 -34.23 6.40 16.06
N ARG A 429 -34.45 7.06 17.18
CA ARG A 429 -34.79 8.49 17.24
C ARG A 429 -33.99 9.18 18.32
N CYS A 430 -33.77 10.48 18.18
CA CYS A 430 -33.18 11.32 19.21
C CYS A 430 -34.21 11.56 20.32
N GLN A 431 -33.86 11.21 21.56
CA GLN A 431 -34.69 11.44 22.73
C GLN A 431 -33.78 11.78 23.92
N GLY A 432 -33.97 12.96 24.49
CA GLY A 432 -33.10 13.42 25.59
C GLY A 432 -31.63 13.48 25.19
N GLU A 433 -31.34 14.03 24.00
CA GLU A 433 -30.00 14.17 23.43
C GLU A 433 -29.26 12.83 23.21
N ARG A 434 -29.98 11.71 23.21
CA ARG A 434 -29.45 10.36 22.95
C ARG A 434 -30.25 9.65 21.89
N CYS A 435 -29.56 8.91 21.04
CA CYS A 435 -30.19 8.02 20.08
C CYS A 435 -30.72 6.77 20.79
N VAL A 436 -32.06 6.66 20.92
CA VAL A 436 -32.75 5.47 21.45
C VAL A 436 -33.24 4.61 20.29
N ALA A 437 -32.99 3.31 20.37
CA ALA A 437 -33.49 2.36 19.39
C ALA A 437 -35.04 2.42 19.34
N GLN A 438 -35.61 2.42 18.14
CA GLN A 438 -37.03 2.11 18.02
C GLN A 438 -37.23 0.65 18.40
N SER A 439 -38.12 0.40 19.35
CA SER A 439 -38.57 -0.96 19.61
C SER A 439 -39.38 -1.42 18.41
N THR A 440 -38.73 -1.96 17.42
CA THR A 440 -39.41 -2.77 16.42
C THR A 440 -39.81 -4.06 17.11
N GLN A 441 -41.11 -4.29 17.29
CA GLN A 441 -41.59 -5.65 17.42
C GLN A 441 -40.97 -6.43 16.26
N ALA A 442 -40.06 -7.32 16.58
CA ALA A 442 -39.36 -8.13 15.61
C ALA A 442 -40.41 -8.99 14.87
N THR A 443 -40.76 -8.59 13.66
CA THR A 443 -41.24 -9.55 12.70
C THR A 443 -40.05 -10.49 12.45
N PRO A 444 -40.22 -11.80 12.62
CA PRO A 444 -39.17 -12.77 12.34
C PRO A 444 -38.67 -12.53 10.90
N PRO A 445 -37.38 -12.53 10.63
CA PRO A 445 -36.89 -12.43 9.28
C PRO A 445 -37.53 -13.55 8.44
N PRO A 446 -37.96 -13.28 7.20
CA PRO A 446 -38.45 -14.33 6.33
C PRO A 446 -37.36 -15.41 6.21
N PRO A 447 -37.75 -16.70 6.13
CA PRO A 447 -36.79 -17.79 6.01
C PRO A 447 -35.83 -17.50 4.85
N ILE A 448 -34.55 -17.51 5.11
CA ILE A 448 -33.52 -17.38 4.09
C ILE A 448 -33.70 -18.58 3.15
N ALA A 449 -34.15 -18.33 1.93
CA ALA A 449 -34.11 -19.35 0.90
C ALA A 449 -32.67 -19.85 0.76
N PRO A 450 -32.46 -21.17 0.65
CA PRO A 450 -31.11 -21.72 0.56
C PRO A 450 -30.43 -21.13 -0.66
N THR A 451 -29.50 -20.23 -0.43
CA THR A 451 -28.58 -19.76 -1.45
C THR A 451 -27.80 -20.96 -1.94
N LYS A 452 -27.82 -21.19 -3.25
CA LYS A 452 -26.93 -22.17 -3.88
C LYS A 452 -25.52 -21.96 -3.34
N PRO A 453 -24.77 -23.03 -3.02
CA PRO A 453 -23.42 -22.89 -2.51
C PRO A 453 -22.63 -22.02 -3.48
N VAL A 454 -22.18 -20.87 -2.99
CA VAL A 454 -21.16 -20.08 -3.68
C VAL A 454 -19.96 -21.03 -3.77
N VAL A 455 -19.61 -21.40 -4.98
CA VAL A 455 -18.37 -22.14 -5.24
C VAL A 455 -17.27 -21.20 -4.79
N VAL A 456 -16.74 -21.44 -3.59
CA VAL A 456 -15.52 -20.81 -3.12
C VAL A 456 -14.45 -21.25 -4.12
N VAL A 457 -14.07 -20.35 -5.01
CA VAL A 457 -12.91 -20.56 -5.86
C VAL A 457 -11.74 -20.63 -4.90
N GLN A 458 -11.28 -21.87 -4.64
CA GLN A 458 -10.05 -22.08 -3.90
C GLN A 458 -8.98 -21.29 -4.63
N GLN A 459 -8.48 -20.26 -3.99
CA GLN A 459 -7.27 -19.60 -4.45
C GLN A 459 -6.20 -20.67 -4.54
N THR A 460 -5.77 -20.96 -5.77
CA THR A 460 -4.76 -21.98 -6.03
C THR A 460 -3.44 -21.46 -5.49
N CYS A 461 -2.94 -22.07 -4.44
CA CYS A 461 -1.69 -21.74 -3.79
C CYS A 461 -0.55 -22.40 -4.57
N PHE A 462 0.04 -21.70 -5.54
CA PHE A 462 1.14 -22.19 -6.34
C PHE A 462 2.43 -21.38 -6.12
N ASN A 463 3.57 -22.05 -6.27
CA ASN A 463 4.83 -21.37 -6.48
C ASN A 463 4.91 -20.91 -7.95
N GLU A 464 5.57 -19.78 -8.17
CA GLU A 464 5.76 -19.21 -9.52
C GLU A 464 7.14 -19.58 -10.13
N HIS A 465 8.01 -20.26 -9.37
CA HIS A 465 9.36 -20.60 -9.80
C HIS A 465 9.76 -22.00 -9.34
N GLU A 466 10.43 -22.78 -10.21
CA GLU A 466 10.82 -24.17 -9.94
C GLU A 466 11.82 -24.35 -8.78
N CYS A 467 12.54 -23.29 -8.41
CA CYS A 467 13.51 -23.32 -7.30
C CYS A 467 12.91 -23.00 -5.92
N CYS A 468 11.63 -22.73 -5.83
CA CYS A 468 11.00 -22.31 -4.57
C CYS A 468 11.16 -23.32 -3.43
N SER A 469 10.98 -24.61 -3.68
CA SER A 469 11.14 -25.65 -2.67
C SER A 469 12.60 -25.75 -2.21
N TYR A 470 13.57 -25.64 -3.12
CA TYR A 470 14.98 -25.63 -2.80
C TYR A 470 15.38 -24.40 -1.96
N TRP A 471 14.99 -23.20 -2.38
CA TRP A 471 15.28 -21.95 -1.66
C TRP A 471 14.63 -21.92 -0.28
N SER A 472 13.41 -22.42 -0.15
CA SER A 472 12.75 -22.56 1.14
C SER A 472 13.51 -23.51 2.06
N GLY A 473 13.99 -24.64 1.53
CA GLY A 473 14.78 -25.63 2.28
C GLY A 473 16.11 -25.09 2.83
N ILE A 474 16.75 -24.14 2.13
CA ILE A 474 17.99 -23.48 2.59
C ILE A 474 17.73 -22.18 3.38
N GLY A 475 16.48 -21.92 3.78
CA GLY A 475 16.10 -20.83 4.67
C GLY A 475 15.98 -19.46 4.01
N GLU A 476 15.73 -19.38 2.70
CA GLU A 476 15.56 -18.09 2.00
C GLU A 476 14.21 -17.41 2.29
N CYS A 477 13.20 -18.11 2.77
CA CYS A 477 11.91 -17.51 3.08
C CYS A 477 11.99 -16.31 4.05
N PRO A 478 12.68 -16.37 5.19
CA PRO A 478 12.86 -15.20 6.04
C PRO A 478 13.96 -14.24 5.55
N LYS A 479 15.01 -14.74 4.89
CA LYS A 479 16.15 -13.94 4.46
C LYS A 479 15.82 -13.05 3.26
N ASN A 480 15.09 -13.59 2.30
CA ASN A 480 14.69 -12.89 1.06
C ASN A 480 13.16 -12.82 0.98
N TYR A 481 12.55 -12.38 2.07
CA TYR A 481 11.11 -12.45 2.27
C TYR A 481 10.31 -11.83 1.12
N ILE A 482 10.73 -10.67 0.61
CA ILE A 482 10.00 -9.95 -0.46
C ILE A 482 9.89 -10.80 -1.72
N TYR A 483 11.01 -11.37 -2.18
CA TYR A 483 11.02 -12.24 -3.34
C TYR A 483 10.27 -13.55 -3.07
N MET A 484 10.60 -14.20 -1.96
CA MET A 484 10.07 -15.51 -1.61
C MET A 484 8.56 -15.48 -1.33
N SER A 485 8.05 -14.39 -0.77
CA SER A 485 6.61 -14.23 -0.52
C SER A 485 5.80 -13.96 -1.79
N GLU A 486 6.42 -13.48 -2.83
CA GLU A 486 5.79 -13.24 -4.13
C GLU A 486 5.86 -14.48 -5.03
N TRP A 487 7.04 -15.08 -5.14
CA TRP A 487 7.31 -16.13 -6.09
C TRP A 487 7.19 -17.54 -5.53
N CYS A 488 7.34 -17.70 -4.21
CA CYS A 488 7.44 -19.00 -3.54
C CYS A 488 6.37 -19.20 -2.45
N LYS A 489 5.16 -18.71 -2.68
CA LYS A 489 4.05 -18.64 -1.69
C LYS A 489 3.77 -19.97 -1.02
N ALA A 490 3.67 -21.05 -1.80
CA ALA A 490 3.41 -22.39 -1.28
C ALA A 490 4.58 -22.91 -0.44
N SER A 491 5.81 -22.80 -0.93
CA SER A 491 7.00 -23.29 -0.24
C SER A 491 7.32 -22.52 1.04
N CYS A 492 7.03 -21.21 1.08
CA CYS A 492 7.21 -20.38 2.27
C CYS A 492 5.97 -20.36 3.20
N ARG A 493 4.96 -21.19 2.92
CA ARG A 493 3.72 -21.29 3.72
C ARG A 493 2.98 -19.97 3.86
N ILE A 494 3.09 -19.10 2.84
CA ILE A 494 2.30 -17.87 2.76
C ILE A 494 0.84 -18.19 2.44
N CYS A 495 0.61 -19.27 1.72
CA CYS A 495 -0.68 -19.86 1.45
C CYS A 495 -0.60 -21.37 1.68
N GLN A 496 -1.77 -22.05 1.78
CA GLN A 496 -1.85 -23.49 1.99
C GLN A 496 -2.13 -24.19 0.67
N PRO A 497 -1.16 -24.95 0.09
CA PRO A 497 -1.38 -25.72 -1.11
C PRO A 497 -2.28 -26.92 -0.82
N ASN A 498 -3.09 -27.31 -1.80
CA ASN A 498 -3.91 -28.53 -1.76
C ASN A 498 -3.20 -29.72 -2.42
N TYR A 499 -1.88 -29.66 -2.56
CA TYR A 499 -1.01 -30.68 -3.12
C TYR A 499 0.24 -30.87 -2.26
N ASP A 500 0.92 -32.02 -2.45
CA ASP A 500 2.16 -32.31 -1.69
C ASP A 500 3.36 -31.56 -2.30
N LEU A 501 3.92 -30.63 -1.53
CA LEU A 501 5.13 -29.89 -1.91
C LEU A 501 6.37 -30.76 -2.04
N ASN A 502 6.44 -31.90 -1.34
CA ASN A 502 7.59 -32.80 -1.34
C ASN A 502 7.58 -33.74 -2.56
N ASN A 503 6.44 -33.89 -3.23
CA ASN A 503 6.37 -34.67 -4.44
C ASN A 503 6.93 -33.86 -5.62
N GLU A 504 8.15 -34.17 -6.00
CA GLU A 504 8.85 -33.46 -7.07
C GLU A 504 8.33 -33.78 -8.49
N CYS A 505 7.61 -34.88 -8.66
CA CYS A 505 7.15 -35.31 -9.98
C CYS A 505 5.62 -35.36 -10.07
N GLN A 506 4.96 -34.30 -9.67
CA GLN A 506 3.50 -34.24 -9.73
C GLN A 506 3.06 -33.03 -10.56
N ASP A 507 1.97 -33.23 -11.31
CA ASP A 507 1.22 -32.11 -11.89
C ASP A 507 0.27 -31.56 -10.83
N ARG A 508 0.50 -30.32 -10.41
CA ARG A 508 -0.20 -29.65 -9.33
C ARG A 508 -1.49 -28.94 -9.77
N HIS A 509 -1.74 -28.94 -11.08
CA HIS A 509 -2.94 -28.33 -11.66
C HIS A 509 -3.60 -29.28 -12.67
N ALA A 510 -4.94 -29.34 -12.64
CA ALA A 510 -5.71 -30.25 -13.50
C ALA A 510 -5.48 -30.03 -15.02
N ASN A 511 -5.13 -28.81 -15.42
CA ASN A 511 -4.93 -28.43 -16.81
C ASN A 511 -3.50 -28.67 -17.33
N CYS A 512 -2.58 -29.19 -16.52
CA CYS A 512 -1.16 -29.37 -16.91
C CYS A 512 -0.99 -30.12 -18.24
N ALA A 513 -1.68 -31.23 -18.43
CA ALA A 513 -1.61 -32.00 -19.66
C ALA A 513 -2.12 -31.23 -20.90
N THR A 514 -3.14 -30.39 -20.72
CA THR A 514 -3.69 -29.54 -21.79
C THR A 514 -2.72 -28.40 -22.14
N TRP A 515 -2.16 -27.73 -21.14
CA TRP A 515 -1.19 -26.68 -21.35
C TRP A 515 0.13 -27.17 -21.95
N ALA A 516 0.61 -28.32 -21.50
CA ALA A 516 1.80 -28.95 -22.10
C ALA A 516 1.61 -29.24 -23.60
N ARG A 517 0.44 -29.76 -23.99
CA ARG A 517 0.10 -29.99 -25.42
C ARG A 517 -0.02 -28.67 -26.21
N GLY A 518 -0.43 -27.58 -25.54
CA GLY A 518 -0.48 -26.22 -26.11
C GLY A 518 0.89 -25.52 -26.19
N GLY A 519 1.97 -26.21 -25.80
CA GLY A 519 3.33 -25.67 -25.83
C GLY A 519 3.70 -24.74 -24.68
N GLU A 520 2.90 -24.71 -23.61
CA GLU A 520 3.14 -23.81 -22.45
C GLU A 520 4.42 -24.18 -21.68
N CYS A 521 4.92 -25.41 -21.76
CA CYS A 521 6.20 -25.78 -21.17
C CYS A 521 7.38 -24.94 -21.68
N ASN A 522 7.29 -24.45 -22.94
CA ASN A 522 8.30 -23.59 -23.55
C ASN A 522 7.95 -22.10 -23.43
N LYS A 523 6.66 -21.74 -23.41
CA LYS A 523 6.21 -20.33 -23.33
C LYS A 523 6.24 -19.78 -21.90
N ASN A 524 5.98 -20.64 -20.92
CA ASN A 524 5.99 -20.30 -19.50
C ASN A 524 6.83 -21.31 -18.68
N PRO A 525 8.14 -21.42 -18.98
CA PRO A 525 8.98 -22.51 -18.48
C PRO A 525 9.11 -22.53 -16.95
N LEU A 526 9.16 -21.38 -16.28
CA LEU A 526 9.36 -21.31 -14.83
C LEU A 526 8.17 -21.88 -14.07
N TRP A 527 6.96 -21.42 -14.42
CA TRP A 527 5.73 -21.87 -13.77
C TRP A 527 5.41 -23.32 -14.12
N MET A 528 5.56 -23.70 -15.40
CA MET A 528 5.26 -25.05 -15.89
C MET A 528 6.23 -26.09 -15.33
N SER A 529 7.53 -25.75 -15.20
CA SER A 529 8.54 -26.64 -14.59
C SER A 529 8.32 -26.82 -13.09
N GLU A 530 7.66 -25.89 -12.41
CA GLU A 530 7.30 -26.03 -10.99
C GLU A 530 5.99 -26.80 -10.80
N ASN A 531 4.95 -26.45 -11.56
CA ASN A 531 3.59 -26.88 -11.25
C ASN A 531 3.02 -27.96 -12.18
N CYS A 532 3.64 -28.17 -13.37
CA CYS A 532 3.23 -29.15 -14.36
C CYS A 532 4.41 -30.07 -14.78
N ARG A 533 5.17 -30.48 -13.79
CA ARG A 533 6.47 -31.11 -13.98
C ARG A 533 6.41 -32.44 -14.72
N SER A 534 5.39 -33.24 -14.41
CA SER A 534 5.13 -34.50 -15.10
C SER A 534 4.74 -34.28 -16.57
N ALA A 535 3.77 -33.41 -16.81
CA ALA A 535 3.29 -33.10 -18.16
C ALA A 535 4.37 -32.47 -19.06
N CYS A 536 5.34 -31.75 -18.47
CA CYS A 536 6.46 -31.14 -19.18
C CYS A 536 7.71 -32.03 -19.23
N GLY A 537 7.65 -33.27 -18.78
CA GLY A 537 8.77 -34.23 -18.84
C GLY A 537 9.99 -33.84 -17.98
N LYS A 538 9.78 -33.07 -16.90
CA LYS A 538 10.86 -32.57 -16.04
C LYS A 538 11.17 -33.47 -14.84
N CYS A 539 10.54 -34.62 -14.69
CA CYS A 539 10.65 -35.52 -13.55
C CYS A 539 12.04 -36.15 -13.38
N GLY A 540 12.80 -36.30 -14.45
CA GLY A 540 14.13 -36.92 -14.41
C GLY A 540 15.27 -36.04 -13.88
N ILE A 541 15.00 -34.75 -13.54
CA ILE A 541 16.00 -33.81 -13.09
C ILE A 541 15.58 -33.30 -11.72
N ALA A 542 16.36 -33.56 -10.67
CA ALA A 542 16.06 -33.05 -9.33
C ALA A 542 16.15 -31.52 -9.28
N ARG A 543 15.22 -30.85 -8.57
CA ARG A 543 15.22 -29.38 -8.40
C ARG A 543 16.52 -28.89 -7.77
N SER A 544 17.11 -29.65 -6.88
CA SER A 544 18.40 -29.31 -6.27
C SER A 544 19.52 -29.14 -7.29
N VAL A 545 19.51 -29.92 -8.38
CA VAL A 545 20.51 -29.82 -9.47
C VAL A 545 20.32 -28.54 -10.28
N VAL A 546 19.05 -28.20 -10.61
CA VAL A 546 18.73 -26.99 -11.38
C VAL A 546 19.01 -25.72 -10.57
N CYS A 547 18.79 -25.78 -9.25
CA CYS A 547 18.72 -24.59 -8.40
C CYS A 547 20.02 -24.33 -7.59
N SER A 548 20.98 -25.25 -7.57
CA SER A 548 22.26 -25.10 -6.86
C SER A 548 23.36 -24.33 -7.62
N GLY A 549 23.05 -23.81 -8.82
CA GLY A 549 23.99 -22.96 -9.58
C GLY A 549 25.06 -23.70 -10.40
N GLY A 550 24.89 -24.99 -10.64
CA GLY A 550 25.73 -25.76 -11.57
C GLY A 550 25.21 -25.65 -13.02
N GLY A 551 25.60 -24.60 -13.73
CA GLY A 551 25.30 -24.46 -15.15
C GLY A 551 26.28 -25.23 -16.03
N GLY A 552 25.80 -25.99 -16.97
CA GLY A 552 26.64 -26.58 -18.04
C GLY A 552 25.88 -27.58 -18.88
N GLY A 553 25.73 -27.25 -20.15
CA GLY A 553 24.93 -27.95 -21.13
C GLY A 553 25.38 -29.33 -21.51
N GLY A 554 24.43 -30.08 -22.03
CA GLY A 554 24.55 -31.02 -23.12
C GLY A 554 25.07 -32.43 -22.82
N GLY A 555 24.22 -33.44 -22.99
CA GLY A 555 24.64 -34.76 -23.52
C GLY A 555 24.68 -35.93 -22.54
N ASN A 556 23.66 -36.72 -22.59
CA ASN A 556 23.56 -38.21 -22.55
C ASN A 556 24.41 -39.07 -21.58
N GLN A 557 23.69 -40.01 -21.01
CA GLN A 557 24.05 -41.34 -20.48
C GLN A 557 24.37 -41.48 -18.97
N GLY A 558 23.56 -42.40 -18.44
CA GLY A 558 23.41 -42.87 -17.08
C GLY A 558 24.71 -43.35 -16.41
N ASN A 559 24.68 -43.21 -15.10
CA ASN A 559 25.00 -44.26 -14.12
C ASN A 559 24.73 -43.75 -12.67
N GLN A 560 24.21 -44.69 -11.88
CA GLN A 560 23.99 -44.51 -10.44
C GLN A 560 25.33 -44.34 -9.70
N VAL A 561 25.45 -43.34 -8.82
CA VAL A 561 26.40 -43.36 -7.68
C VAL A 561 25.78 -42.63 -6.48
N GLN A 562 25.81 -43.31 -5.33
CA GLN A 562 25.44 -42.83 -4.01
C GLN A 562 26.33 -41.63 -3.53
N PRO A 563 25.83 -40.78 -2.61
CA PRO A 563 26.57 -39.61 -2.16
C PRO A 563 27.56 -39.95 -1.03
N THR A 564 28.82 -39.67 -1.25
CA THR A 564 29.82 -39.52 -0.19
C THR A 564 30.17 -38.03 -0.01
N GLN A 565 30.23 -37.61 1.23
CA GLN A 565 30.69 -36.26 1.63
C GLN A 565 32.13 -36.01 1.22
N ALA A 566 32.45 -34.85 0.68
CA ALA A 566 33.80 -34.36 0.49
C ALA A 566 33.90 -32.83 0.62
N PRO A 567 35.08 -32.29 0.99
CA PRO A 567 35.20 -31.02 1.68
C PRO A 567 35.33 -29.82 0.74
N ILE A 568 35.01 -28.64 1.31
CA ILE A 568 35.06 -27.32 0.69
C ILE A 568 36.48 -26.98 0.24
N GLN A 569 36.74 -26.90 -1.07
CA GLN A 569 37.90 -26.23 -1.62
C GLN A 569 37.52 -24.92 -2.32
N ARG A 570 38.31 -23.86 -2.00
CA ARG A 570 38.20 -22.55 -2.67
C ARG A 570 38.59 -22.68 -4.14
N PRO A 571 37.85 -22.00 -5.05
CA PRO A 571 38.29 -21.90 -6.45
C PRO A 571 39.42 -20.86 -6.62
N PRO A 572 40.32 -21.07 -7.61
CA PRO A 572 41.44 -20.18 -7.88
C PRO A 572 41.01 -18.89 -8.56
N GLN A 573 41.74 -17.82 -8.26
CA GLN A 573 41.64 -16.55 -8.96
C GLN A 573 42.03 -16.70 -10.43
N ASN A 574 41.18 -16.32 -11.36
CA ASN A 574 41.52 -16.24 -12.77
C ASN A 574 41.60 -14.78 -13.20
N THR A 575 42.80 -14.40 -13.62
CA THR A 575 43.13 -13.10 -14.17
C THR A 575 42.82 -13.08 -15.67
N GLY A 576 42.10 -12.05 -16.13
CA GLY A 576 42.08 -11.62 -17.52
C GLY A 576 40.88 -12.11 -18.34
N GLY A 577 39.83 -11.35 -18.35
CA GLY A 577 38.73 -11.44 -19.30
C GLY A 577 38.01 -10.10 -19.38
N THR A 578 37.93 -9.55 -20.56
CA THR A 578 37.30 -8.27 -20.93
C THR A 578 35.91 -8.16 -20.30
N GLN A 579 35.75 -7.22 -19.39
CA GLN A 579 34.45 -6.86 -18.79
C GLN A 579 33.53 -6.28 -19.86
N THR A 580 32.55 -7.05 -20.30
CA THR A 580 31.38 -6.50 -20.98
C THR A 580 30.55 -5.74 -19.95
N LYS A 581 30.53 -4.42 -20.04
CA LYS A 581 29.68 -3.57 -19.19
C LYS A 581 28.21 -3.88 -19.50
N CYS A 582 27.47 -4.32 -18.49
CA CYS A 582 26.01 -4.41 -18.58
C CYS A 582 25.39 -3.02 -18.66
N ASN A 583 24.99 -2.61 -19.86
CA ASN A 583 24.37 -1.31 -20.12
C ASN A 583 22.84 -1.37 -20.25
N SER A 584 22.20 -2.48 -19.83
CA SER A 584 20.74 -2.60 -19.91
C SER A 584 20.08 -2.29 -18.56
N PRO A 585 19.09 -1.40 -18.50
CA PRO A 585 18.33 -1.11 -17.29
C PRO A 585 17.34 -2.20 -16.89
N MET A 586 17.25 -3.30 -17.68
CA MET A 586 16.33 -4.40 -17.44
C MET A 586 17.11 -5.69 -17.24
N CYS A 587 17.33 -6.07 -15.99
CA CYS A 587 17.91 -7.36 -15.64
C CYS A 587 16.79 -8.28 -15.16
N TYR A 588 16.16 -8.98 -16.10
CA TYR A 588 15.31 -10.13 -15.80
C TYR A 588 16.15 -11.40 -15.85
N ASN A 589 15.68 -12.51 -15.23
CA ASN A 589 16.42 -13.78 -15.13
C ASN A 589 16.87 -14.40 -16.47
N GLU A 590 16.46 -13.85 -17.58
CA GLU A 590 16.92 -14.23 -18.93
C GLU A 590 18.18 -13.48 -19.37
N ASN A 591 18.69 -12.53 -18.57
CA ASN A 591 19.83 -11.72 -18.93
C ASN A 591 21.09 -12.21 -18.19
N GLN A 592 22.22 -12.32 -18.91
CA GLN A 592 23.53 -12.74 -18.38
C GLN A 592 24.06 -11.89 -17.21
N CYS A 593 23.44 -10.74 -16.94
CA CYS A 593 23.79 -9.85 -15.82
C CYS A 593 23.13 -10.23 -14.47
N CYS A 594 22.16 -11.12 -14.44
CA CYS A 594 21.46 -11.51 -13.20
C CYS A 594 22.35 -12.13 -12.13
N PRO A 595 23.40 -12.93 -12.44
CA PRO A 595 24.35 -13.42 -11.44
C PRO A 595 25.13 -12.31 -10.73
N PHE A 596 25.38 -11.19 -11.39
CA PHE A 596 26.11 -10.04 -10.83
C PHE A 596 25.30 -9.34 -9.73
N TRP A 597 24.03 -9.09 -9.94
CA TRP A 597 23.14 -8.48 -8.95
C TRP A 597 22.90 -9.37 -7.72
N ALA A 598 22.79 -10.68 -7.91
CA ALA A 598 22.69 -11.63 -6.81
C ALA A 598 23.97 -11.64 -5.95
N PHE A 599 25.12 -11.39 -6.54
CA PHE A 599 26.40 -11.29 -5.85
C PHE A 599 26.55 -9.97 -5.05
N GLU A 600 26.14 -8.83 -5.61
CA GLU A 600 26.16 -7.56 -4.88
C GLU A 600 25.20 -7.54 -3.69
N VAL A 601 24.02 -8.10 -3.83
CA VAL A 601 23.06 -8.25 -2.72
C VAL A 601 23.66 -9.13 -1.61
N ARG A 602 24.38 -10.19 -1.94
CA ARG A 602 25.07 -11.04 -0.95
C ARG A 602 26.22 -10.30 -0.25
N GLN A 603 27.00 -9.48 -0.93
CA GLN A 603 28.05 -8.68 -0.31
C GLN A 603 27.50 -7.63 0.66
N TYR A 604 26.36 -7.00 0.33
CA TYR A 604 25.73 -6.03 1.20
C TYR A 604 25.25 -6.67 2.53
N TYR A 605 24.68 -7.87 2.47
CA TYR A 605 24.26 -8.60 3.68
C TYR A 605 25.44 -9.21 4.46
N ALA A 606 26.52 -9.60 3.81
CA ALA A 606 27.73 -10.11 4.49
C ALA A 606 28.46 -9.02 5.26
N THR A 607 28.41 -7.76 4.82
CA THR A 607 29.06 -6.62 5.51
C THR A 607 28.29 -6.18 6.77
N VAL A 608 26.99 -6.50 6.85
CA VAL A 608 26.14 -6.18 8.02
C VAL A 608 26.23 -7.24 9.13
N GLN A 609 26.83 -8.41 8.86
CA GLN A 609 26.94 -9.52 9.82
C GLN A 609 28.36 -9.75 10.37
N GLN A 610 29.21 -8.75 10.46
CA GLN A 610 30.46 -8.91 11.23
C GLN A 610 30.18 -8.91 12.74
N PRO A 611 30.67 -9.91 13.51
CA PRO A 611 30.46 -9.96 14.95
C PRO A 611 31.36 -8.94 15.64
N GLY A 612 30.77 -7.94 16.24
CA GLY A 612 31.46 -6.90 17.01
C GLY A 612 30.67 -5.60 17.23
N ALA A 613 29.49 -5.43 16.65
CA ALA A 613 28.64 -4.29 16.95
C ALA A 613 27.86 -4.52 18.26
N VAL A 614 28.28 -3.86 19.31
CA VAL A 614 27.57 -3.80 20.60
C VAL A 614 26.24 -3.11 20.37
N VAL A 615 25.16 -3.86 20.48
CA VAL A 615 23.79 -3.32 20.53
C VAL A 615 23.59 -2.76 21.94
N ILE A 616 23.65 -1.46 22.09
CA ILE A 616 23.12 -0.79 23.29
C ILE A 616 21.63 -0.64 23.06
N ALA A 617 20.86 -1.43 23.81
CA ALA A 617 19.42 -1.25 23.94
C ALA A 617 19.15 0.00 24.79
N LEU A 618 18.47 0.97 24.21
CA LEU A 618 17.65 1.98 24.85
C LEU A 618 16.39 2.19 24.06
#